data_6895a2df881cfd3e0bb3eda2af39869b
#
_entry.id   6895a2df881cfd3e0bb3eda2af39869b
#
_cell.length_a   1.000
_cell.length_b   1.000
_cell.length_c   1.000
_cell.angle_alpha   90.00
_cell.angle_beta   90.00
_cell.angle_gamma   90.00
#
_symmetry.space_group_name_H-M   'P 1'
#
loop_
_entity.id
_entity.type
_entity.pdbx_description
1 polymer ?
#
loop_
_entity_poly.entity_id
_entity_poly.type
_entity_poly.pdbx_seq_one_letter_code
_entity_poly.pdbx_strand_id
1 'polypeptide(L)'
;MKKSVYKNLFKPLKLDGLRLKNRITMAPLYLGYAALGGRISPLLLYHYKEMAQSGAAMIMVENASITPNGSGSPRTIRCDHNRYLNGLETLANTIKNEKSLAGLQINHAGRFAHVSEPVAPSVVPAFGKPPRALTKREMTTIQKQFANAALRAKKAGFDLVELHGGTGYLLAQFVSPRTNQRTDAYGGPIENRTKFPIEVLKRVKDTVGNFPVGYRFLVDEWLPDGLKAKESIVLAKGLEKEGVAYISTMGGTYESFFLPEIINKAKKPGYMVSLAATVKKAVGVPVIAAGRISTPAKA
;
A
#
# COMPACT_ATOMS: atom_id res chain seq x y z
N MET A 1 34.37 -13.56 14.59
CA MET A 1 33.05 -12.96 14.40
C MET A 1 31.98 -13.87 15.02
N LYS A 2 31.27 -13.43 16.07
CA LYS A 2 30.16 -14.19 16.66
C LYS A 2 29.07 -14.38 15.58
N LYS A 3 28.75 -15.65 15.25
CA LYS A 3 27.64 -15.96 14.32
C LYS A 3 26.37 -15.28 14.83
N SER A 4 25.80 -14.36 14.04
CA SER A 4 24.58 -13.63 14.41
C SER A 4 23.47 -14.61 14.80
N VAL A 5 22.91 -14.43 15.99
CA VAL A 5 21.76 -15.23 16.48
C VAL A 5 20.56 -15.10 15.54
N TYR A 6 20.45 -14.02 14.79
CA TYR A 6 19.34 -13.70 13.87
C TYR A 6 19.72 -13.88 12.40
N LYS A 7 20.31 -15.02 12.03
CA LYS A 7 20.81 -15.30 10.66
C LYS A 7 19.78 -15.05 9.57
N ASN A 8 18.52 -15.40 9.79
CA ASN A 8 17.47 -15.26 8.78
C ASN A 8 17.09 -13.80 8.53
N LEU A 9 17.10 -12.95 9.57
CA LEU A 9 16.77 -11.53 9.46
C LEU A 9 17.78 -10.77 8.60
N PHE A 10 19.07 -11.12 8.72
CA PHE A 10 20.17 -10.47 7.98
C PHE A 10 20.55 -11.18 6.69
N LYS A 11 19.85 -12.26 6.33
CA LYS A 11 20.08 -12.97 5.06
C LYS A 11 19.53 -12.14 3.88
N PRO A 12 20.31 -11.90 2.82
CA PRO A 12 19.82 -11.22 1.63
C PRO A 12 18.61 -11.94 1.01
N LEU A 13 17.74 -11.16 0.36
CA LEU A 13 16.57 -11.66 -0.37
C LEU A 13 16.51 -11.06 -1.77
N LYS A 14 16.24 -11.90 -2.78
CA LYS A 14 15.86 -11.44 -4.12
C LYS A 14 14.38 -11.14 -4.17
N LEU A 15 14.00 -10.00 -4.74
CA LEU A 15 12.63 -9.55 -4.88
C LEU A 15 12.46 -8.92 -6.25
N ASP A 16 11.90 -9.66 -7.21
CA ASP A 16 11.58 -9.20 -8.58
C ASP A 16 12.73 -8.37 -9.22
N GLY A 17 13.92 -8.97 -9.32
CA GLY A 17 15.12 -8.32 -9.86
C GLY A 17 15.90 -7.45 -8.86
N LEU A 18 15.29 -7.03 -7.77
CA LEU A 18 15.96 -6.29 -6.71
C LEU A 18 16.67 -7.23 -5.72
N ARG A 19 17.75 -6.73 -5.11
CA ARG A 19 18.47 -7.42 -4.03
C ARG A 19 18.35 -6.63 -2.73
N LEU A 20 17.57 -7.14 -1.80
CA LEU A 20 17.52 -6.64 -0.43
C LEU A 20 18.77 -7.15 0.33
N LYS A 21 19.50 -6.23 0.98
CA LYS A 21 20.69 -6.56 1.79
C LYS A 21 20.38 -7.36 3.05
N ASN A 22 19.14 -7.27 3.54
CA ASN A 22 18.56 -8.02 4.67
C ASN A 22 17.05 -8.11 4.49
N ARG A 23 16.33 -8.69 5.46
CA ARG A 23 14.86 -8.85 5.41
C ARG A 23 14.09 -7.82 6.23
N ILE A 24 14.73 -6.71 6.59
CA ILE A 24 14.10 -5.62 7.34
C ILE A 24 13.62 -4.58 6.35
N THR A 25 12.34 -4.24 6.44
CA THR A 25 11.71 -3.19 5.63
C THR A 25 10.95 -2.23 6.54
N MET A 26 11.00 -0.92 6.22
CA MET A 26 10.10 0.05 6.83
C MET A 26 8.77 0.04 6.09
N ALA A 27 7.68 -0.27 6.81
CA ALA A 27 6.33 -0.16 6.24
C ALA A 27 5.92 1.31 6.06
N PRO A 28 5.08 1.62 5.06
CA PRO A 28 4.60 2.98 4.84
C PRO A 28 3.72 3.43 6.01
N LEU A 29 3.96 4.65 6.49
CA LEU A 29 3.19 5.29 7.55
C LEU A 29 2.95 6.75 7.17
N TYR A 30 1.69 7.16 7.12
CA TYR A 30 1.34 8.56 6.88
C TYR A 30 1.80 9.44 8.06
N LEU A 31 2.62 10.43 7.78
CA LEU A 31 3.24 11.32 8.78
C LEU A 31 2.64 12.73 8.76
N GLY A 32 2.08 13.15 7.63
CA GLY A 32 1.61 14.52 7.46
C GLY A 32 2.75 15.56 7.35
N TYR A 33 3.97 15.14 7.05
CA TYR A 33 5.16 15.99 6.96
C TYR A 33 5.35 16.64 5.58
N ALA A 34 4.62 16.23 4.55
CA ALA A 34 4.66 16.94 3.27
C ALA A 34 4.14 18.38 3.43
N ALA A 35 4.61 19.28 2.60
CA ALA A 35 4.08 20.63 2.52
C ALA A 35 2.63 20.63 1.99
N LEU A 36 1.89 21.69 2.23
CA LEU A 36 0.55 21.86 1.66
C LEU A 36 0.59 21.68 0.13
N GLY A 37 -0.41 20.99 -0.39
CA GLY A 37 -0.45 20.62 -1.80
C GLY A 37 0.45 19.44 -2.17
N GLY A 38 1.00 18.71 -1.19
CA GLY A 38 1.68 17.42 -1.34
C GLY A 38 3.10 17.49 -1.91
N ARG A 39 3.77 18.63 -1.78
CA ARG A 39 5.18 18.77 -2.13
C ARG A 39 6.07 18.18 -1.05
N ILE A 40 7.23 17.66 -1.46
CA ILE A 40 8.25 17.16 -0.54
C ILE A 40 8.78 18.34 0.29
N SER A 41 8.81 18.17 1.62
CA SER A 41 9.29 19.17 2.56
C SER A 41 10.66 18.78 3.13
N PRO A 42 11.44 19.74 3.69
CA PRO A 42 12.68 19.42 4.39
C PRO A 42 12.47 18.45 5.57
N LEU A 43 11.37 18.58 6.31
CA LEU A 43 11.04 17.69 7.44
C LEU A 43 10.82 16.25 6.96
N LEU A 44 10.13 16.08 5.82
CA LEU A 44 9.90 14.76 5.23
C LEU A 44 11.23 14.13 4.77
N LEU A 45 12.11 14.90 4.13
CA LEU A 45 13.45 14.44 3.73
C LEU A 45 14.29 14.02 4.93
N TYR A 46 14.30 14.84 5.98
CA TYR A 46 14.99 14.52 7.22
C TYR A 46 14.52 13.19 7.81
N HIS A 47 13.20 13.02 7.94
CA HIS A 47 12.60 11.77 8.47
C HIS A 47 13.05 10.54 7.67
N TYR A 48 12.93 10.58 6.34
CA TYR A 48 13.28 9.42 5.50
C TYR A 48 14.78 9.15 5.46
N LYS A 49 15.62 10.17 5.62
CA LYS A 49 17.06 9.99 5.80
C LYS A 49 17.36 9.23 7.09
N GLU A 50 16.81 9.66 8.23
CA GLU A 50 16.97 8.98 9.52
C GLU A 50 16.49 7.51 9.45
N MET A 51 15.34 7.28 8.81
CA MET A 51 14.83 5.92 8.64
C MET A 51 15.76 5.06 7.77
N ALA A 52 16.33 5.60 6.71
CA ALA A 52 17.24 4.87 5.82
C ALA A 52 18.58 4.55 6.53
N GLN A 53 19.06 5.40 7.43
CA GLN A 53 20.23 5.18 8.27
C GLN A 53 20.05 4.03 9.28
N SER A 54 18.82 3.58 9.54
CA SER A 54 18.56 2.43 10.41
C SER A 54 19.15 1.10 9.90
N GLY A 55 19.59 1.06 8.64
CA GLY A 55 20.12 -0.14 8.00
C GLY A 55 19.07 -1.08 7.41
N ALA A 56 17.78 -0.72 7.42
CA ALA A 56 16.73 -1.46 6.73
C ALA A 56 17.06 -1.58 5.22
N ALA A 57 16.74 -2.72 4.62
CA ALA A 57 17.03 -2.95 3.22
C ALA A 57 16.13 -2.15 2.28
N MET A 58 14.91 -1.84 2.71
CA MET A 58 13.93 -1.11 1.92
C MET A 58 13.15 -0.15 2.81
N ILE A 59 13.01 1.07 2.34
CA ILE A 59 12.17 2.11 2.96
C ILE A 59 10.98 2.34 2.03
N MET A 60 9.79 2.04 2.52
CA MET A 60 8.56 2.36 1.80
C MET A 60 8.06 3.73 2.23
N VAL A 61 8.09 4.68 1.29
CA VAL A 61 7.54 6.02 1.51
C VAL A 61 6.03 5.95 1.65
N GLU A 62 5.49 6.78 2.54
CA GLU A 62 4.06 6.91 2.80
C GLU A 62 3.23 7.12 1.53
N ASN A 63 1.92 6.93 1.64
CA ASN A 63 1.01 6.99 0.49
C ASN A 63 1.10 8.33 -0.25
N ALA A 64 1.39 8.25 -1.57
CA ALA A 64 1.36 9.38 -2.50
C ALA A 64 0.09 9.31 -3.35
N SER A 65 -0.64 10.41 -3.42
CA SER A 65 -1.89 10.46 -4.18
C SER A 65 -1.66 10.52 -5.68
N ILE A 66 -2.39 9.67 -6.42
CA ILE A 66 -2.36 9.56 -7.88
C ILE A 66 -3.22 10.61 -8.59
N THR A 67 -4.02 11.39 -7.83
CA THR A 67 -4.91 12.44 -8.32
C THR A 67 -5.25 13.43 -7.19
N PRO A 68 -5.56 14.69 -7.47
CA PRO A 68 -6.00 15.64 -6.43
C PRO A 68 -7.17 15.12 -5.61
N ASN A 69 -8.16 14.54 -6.30
CA ASN A 69 -9.41 14.06 -5.69
C ASN A 69 -9.25 12.72 -4.95
N GLY A 70 -8.07 12.10 -5.02
CA GLY A 70 -7.74 10.89 -4.27
C GLY A 70 -6.89 11.12 -3.03
N SER A 71 -6.58 12.38 -2.68
CA SER A 71 -5.79 12.71 -1.50
C SER A 71 -6.58 12.54 -0.21
N GLY A 72 -6.01 11.84 0.77
CA GLY A 72 -6.62 11.67 2.09
C GLY A 72 -6.43 12.87 3.02
N SER A 73 -5.57 13.82 2.67
CA SER A 73 -5.28 15.03 3.43
C SER A 73 -4.59 16.08 2.55
N PRO A 74 -4.64 17.38 2.91
CA PRO A 74 -3.90 18.44 2.21
C PRO A 74 -2.38 18.26 2.23
N ARG A 75 -1.86 17.42 3.14
CA ARG A 75 -0.43 17.08 3.29
C ARG A 75 -0.10 15.66 2.79
N THR A 76 -0.98 15.03 2.02
CA THR A 76 -0.65 13.78 1.33
C THR A 76 0.33 14.08 0.21
N ILE A 77 1.44 13.34 0.13
CA ILE A 77 2.40 13.43 -0.99
C ILE A 77 1.63 13.30 -2.31
N ARG A 78 2.04 14.04 -3.33
CA ARG A 78 1.44 14.01 -4.67
C ARG A 78 2.39 13.43 -5.70
N CYS A 79 1.88 12.52 -6.55
CA CYS A 79 2.61 11.94 -7.68
C CYS A 79 1.79 11.94 -8.99
N ASP A 80 0.75 12.74 -9.04
CA ASP A 80 -0.22 12.83 -10.15
C ASP A 80 0.21 13.74 -11.30
N HIS A 81 1.24 14.57 -11.12
CA HIS A 81 1.69 15.52 -12.12
C HIS A 81 3.22 15.65 -12.15
N ASN A 82 3.80 15.95 -13.31
CA ASN A 82 5.26 16.06 -13.50
C ASN A 82 5.91 17.16 -12.67
N ARG A 83 5.16 18.18 -12.22
CA ARG A 83 5.66 19.23 -11.30
C ARG A 83 6.16 18.70 -9.95
N TYR A 84 5.83 17.45 -9.60
CA TYR A 84 6.28 16.80 -8.37
C TYR A 84 7.55 15.97 -8.55
N LEU A 85 8.01 15.73 -9.81
CA LEU A 85 9.14 14.85 -10.11
C LEU A 85 10.42 15.24 -9.37
N ASN A 86 10.85 16.50 -9.41
CA ASN A 86 12.09 16.94 -8.76
C ASN A 86 12.08 16.66 -7.24
N GLY A 87 10.95 16.91 -6.56
CA GLY A 87 10.83 16.61 -5.13
C GLY A 87 10.85 15.10 -4.86
N LEU A 88 10.15 14.30 -5.68
CA LEU A 88 10.15 12.86 -5.58
C LEU A 88 11.54 12.27 -5.86
N GLU A 89 12.28 12.80 -6.82
CA GLU A 89 13.67 12.42 -7.12
C GLU A 89 14.60 12.73 -5.94
N THR A 90 14.49 13.93 -5.37
CA THR A 90 15.24 14.30 -4.16
C THR A 90 14.97 13.31 -3.02
N LEU A 91 13.70 12.92 -2.82
CA LEU A 91 13.32 11.96 -1.77
C LEU A 91 13.88 10.56 -2.05
N ALA A 92 13.78 10.06 -3.28
CA ALA A 92 14.34 8.76 -3.67
C ALA A 92 15.85 8.73 -3.46
N ASN A 93 16.56 9.76 -3.90
CA ASN A 93 18.01 9.89 -3.74
C ASN A 93 18.41 10.00 -2.26
N THR A 94 17.64 10.72 -1.44
CA THR A 94 17.89 10.80 0.03
C THR A 94 17.90 9.42 0.67
N ILE A 95 16.97 8.55 0.32
CA ILE A 95 16.90 7.18 0.84
C ILE A 95 18.04 6.31 0.28
N LYS A 96 18.29 6.38 -1.03
CA LYS A 96 19.28 5.53 -1.74
C LYS A 96 20.71 5.86 -1.34
N ASN A 97 21.01 7.11 -1.03
CA ASN A 97 22.34 7.52 -0.55
C ASN A 97 22.72 6.83 0.76
N GLU A 98 21.73 6.43 1.58
CA GLU A 98 21.92 5.64 2.80
C GLU A 98 21.90 4.11 2.54
N LYS A 99 22.05 3.69 1.27
CA LYS A 99 22.14 2.27 0.83
C LYS A 99 20.88 1.45 1.17
N SER A 100 19.71 2.06 1.18
CA SER A 100 18.40 1.42 1.25
C SER A 100 17.68 1.52 -0.09
N LEU A 101 16.90 0.52 -0.47
CA LEU A 101 15.99 0.63 -1.61
C LEU A 101 14.87 1.61 -1.27
N ALA A 102 14.54 2.48 -2.21
CA ALA A 102 13.45 3.46 -2.08
C ALA A 102 12.20 2.97 -2.79
N GLY A 103 11.13 2.69 -2.03
CA GLY A 103 9.79 2.40 -2.56
C GLY A 103 8.85 3.57 -2.37
N LEU A 104 7.92 3.79 -3.30
CA LEU A 104 6.84 4.76 -3.15
C LEU A 104 5.50 4.05 -3.10
N GLN A 105 4.73 4.21 -2.02
CA GLN A 105 3.36 3.72 -1.99
C GLN A 105 2.46 4.71 -2.74
N ILE A 106 1.68 4.24 -3.72
CA ILE A 106 0.75 5.07 -4.50
C ILE A 106 -0.69 4.71 -4.16
N ASN A 107 -1.54 5.74 -4.02
CA ASN A 107 -2.86 5.61 -3.41
C ASN A 107 -3.94 6.49 -4.06
N HIS A 108 -5.18 6.05 -3.89
CA HIS A 108 -6.40 6.85 -4.00
C HIS A 108 -7.25 6.58 -2.77
N ALA A 109 -7.56 7.63 -1.98
CA ALA A 109 -8.23 7.47 -0.69
C ALA A 109 -9.69 7.01 -0.81
N GLY A 110 -10.30 7.10 -1.99
CA GLY A 110 -11.68 6.67 -2.20
C GLY A 110 -12.65 7.49 -1.36
N ARG A 111 -13.55 6.83 -0.63
CA ARG A 111 -14.53 7.48 0.26
C ARG A 111 -13.90 8.26 1.43
N PHE A 112 -12.60 8.05 1.71
CA PHE A 112 -11.84 8.80 2.71
C PHE A 112 -11.09 10.00 2.11
N ALA A 113 -11.30 10.34 0.85
CA ALA A 113 -10.65 11.49 0.23
C ALA A 113 -11.11 12.80 0.88
N HIS A 114 -10.14 13.69 1.09
CA HIS A 114 -10.36 15.02 1.69
C HIS A 114 -10.83 16.03 0.62
N VAL A 115 -12.02 15.79 0.08
CA VAL A 115 -12.66 16.60 -0.98
C VAL A 115 -14.15 16.77 -0.71
N SER A 116 -14.80 17.70 -1.42
CA SER A 116 -16.25 17.92 -1.28
C SER A 116 -17.07 16.72 -1.71
N GLU A 117 -16.71 16.07 -2.80
CA GLU A 117 -17.38 14.89 -3.34
C GLU A 117 -16.39 13.74 -3.52
N PRO A 118 -16.16 12.89 -2.48
CA PRO A 118 -15.36 11.70 -2.62
C PRO A 118 -16.02 10.67 -3.54
N VAL A 119 -15.20 9.77 -4.10
CA VAL A 119 -15.70 8.68 -4.97
C VAL A 119 -15.35 7.32 -4.37
N ALA A 120 -16.20 6.32 -4.64
CA ALA A 120 -16.05 4.96 -4.12
C ALA A 120 -16.69 3.93 -5.07
N PRO A 121 -16.58 2.61 -4.82
CA PRO A 121 -17.35 1.62 -5.57
C PRO A 121 -18.85 1.83 -5.46
N SER A 122 -19.35 2.22 -4.29
CA SER A 122 -20.77 2.41 -3.97
C SER A 122 -20.96 3.57 -3.00
N VAL A 123 -22.23 4.02 -2.82
CA VAL A 123 -22.61 5.15 -1.96
C VAL A 123 -22.67 4.69 -0.50
N VAL A 124 -21.54 4.25 0.05
CA VAL A 124 -21.41 3.88 1.47
C VAL A 124 -20.65 4.97 2.21
N PRO A 125 -21.30 5.70 3.13
CA PRO A 125 -20.71 6.84 3.83
C PRO A 125 -19.45 6.47 4.61
N ALA A 126 -18.52 7.44 4.74
CA ALA A 126 -17.39 7.40 5.66
C ALA A 126 -17.36 8.70 6.46
N PHE A 127 -17.28 8.59 7.79
CA PHE A 127 -17.30 9.74 8.70
C PHE A 127 -18.51 10.69 8.43
N GLY A 128 -19.68 10.09 8.18
CA GLY A 128 -20.92 10.85 7.90
C GLY A 128 -21.03 11.44 6.49
N LYS A 129 -20.01 11.27 5.62
CA LYS A 129 -20.01 11.84 4.27
C LYS A 129 -20.22 10.75 3.21
N PRO A 130 -21.31 10.82 2.42
CA PRO A 130 -21.55 9.87 1.33
C PRO A 130 -20.62 10.15 0.13
N PRO A 131 -19.94 9.13 -0.40
CA PRO A 131 -19.23 9.25 -1.66
C PRO A 131 -20.21 9.10 -2.83
N ARG A 132 -19.80 9.56 -4.01
CA ARG A 132 -20.46 9.19 -5.26
C ARG A 132 -19.92 7.86 -5.79
N ALA A 133 -20.78 7.01 -6.32
CA ALA A 133 -20.37 5.76 -6.94
C ALA A 133 -19.63 6.02 -8.27
N LEU A 134 -18.52 5.31 -8.49
CA LEU A 134 -17.72 5.39 -9.70
C LEU A 134 -18.44 4.73 -10.89
N THR A 135 -18.44 5.41 -12.02
CA THR A 135 -18.80 4.84 -13.32
C THR A 135 -17.67 3.95 -13.87
N LYS A 136 -17.96 3.03 -14.80
CA LYS A 136 -16.92 2.21 -15.47
C LYS A 136 -15.88 3.06 -16.21
N ARG A 137 -16.28 4.19 -16.81
CA ARG A 137 -15.37 5.14 -17.47
C ARG A 137 -14.39 5.75 -16.48
N GLU A 138 -14.85 6.17 -15.30
CA GLU A 138 -14.00 6.72 -14.25
C GLU A 138 -13.06 5.67 -13.66
N MET A 139 -13.52 4.42 -13.49
CA MET A 139 -12.67 3.30 -13.08
C MET A 139 -11.50 3.11 -14.05
N THR A 140 -11.75 3.12 -15.36
CA THR A 140 -10.70 3.06 -16.39
C THR A 140 -9.75 4.27 -16.31
N THR A 141 -10.26 5.45 -16.01
CA THR A 141 -9.43 6.67 -15.80
C THR A 141 -8.53 6.51 -14.58
N ILE A 142 -9.05 6.00 -13.47
CA ILE A 142 -8.27 5.76 -12.23
C ILE A 142 -7.18 4.71 -12.46
N GLN A 143 -7.45 3.63 -13.21
CA GLN A 143 -6.41 2.67 -13.61
C GLN A 143 -5.24 3.35 -14.35
N LYS A 144 -5.55 4.25 -15.30
CA LYS A 144 -4.53 5.04 -16.02
C LYS A 144 -3.77 5.99 -15.08
N GLN A 145 -4.45 6.58 -14.10
CA GLN A 145 -3.81 7.46 -13.11
C GLN A 145 -2.82 6.69 -12.22
N PHE A 146 -3.17 5.48 -11.75
CA PHE A 146 -2.21 4.60 -11.06
C PHE A 146 -1.00 4.28 -11.93
N ALA A 147 -1.20 3.91 -13.18
CA ALA A 147 -0.12 3.60 -14.11
C ALA A 147 0.80 4.80 -14.36
N ASN A 148 0.24 5.98 -14.58
CA ASN A 148 0.99 7.21 -14.76
C ASN A 148 1.76 7.65 -13.51
N ALA A 149 1.18 7.43 -12.32
CA ALA A 149 1.85 7.70 -11.05
C ALA A 149 3.05 6.76 -10.84
N ALA A 150 2.88 5.47 -11.13
CA ALA A 150 3.97 4.49 -11.08
C ALA A 150 5.09 4.84 -12.07
N LEU A 151 4.75 5.28 -13.29
CA LEU A 151 5.74 5.73 -14.27
C LEU A 151 6.51 6.96 -13.79
N ARG A 152 5.84 7.91 -13.09
CA ARG A 152 6.53 9.05 -12.47
C ARG A 152 7.44 8.62 -11.33
N ALA A 153 7.03 7.68 -10.48
CA ALA A 153 7.90 7.14 -9.44
C ALA A 153 9.16 6.50 -10.04
N LYS A 154 9.01 5.70 -11.11
CA LYS A 154 10.14 5.13 -11.86
C LYS A 154 11.06 6.23 -12.42
N LYS A 155 10.50 7.27 -13.05
CA LYS A 155 11.27 8.41 -13.58
C LYS A 155 11.97 9.22 -12.49
N ALA A 156 11.39 9.32 -11.30
CA ALA A 156 11.97 9.97 -10.13
C ALA A 156 13.05 9.10 -9.43
N GLY A 157 13.40 7.95 -9.97
CA GLY A 157 14.50 7.11 -9.47
C GLY A 157 14.16 6.24 -8.26
N PHE A 158 12.87 6.05 -7.91
CA PHE A 158 12.49 4.99 -6.99
C PHE A 158 12.84 3.62 -7.56
N ASP A 159 13.11 2.65 -6.69
CA ASP A 159 13.44 1.28 -7.08
C ASP A 159 12.19 0.42 -7.30
N LEU A 160 11.05 0.79 -6.72
CA LEU A 160 9.77 0.10 -6.81
C LEU A 160 8.60 1.00 -6.41
N VAL A 161 7.38 0.56 -6.75
CA VAL A 161 6.13 1.12 -6.19
C VAL A 161 5.34 0.07 -5.45
N GLU A 162 4.49 0.51 -4.52
CA GLU A 162 3.51 -0.33 -3.84
C GLU A 162 2.10 0.23 -4.06
N LEU A 163 1.18 -0.59 -4.58
CA LEU A 163 -0.23 -0.24 -4.70
C LEU A 163 -0.90 -0.33 -3.32
N HIS A 164 -1.59 0.72 -2.91
CA HIS A 164 -2.22 0.74 -1.59
C HIS A 164 -3.61 0.12 -1.61
N GLY A 165 -3.69 -1.19 -1.38
CA GLY A 165 -4.93 -1.94 -1.19
C GLY A 165 -5.22 -2.26 0.28
N GLY A 166 -4.84 -1.37 1.20
CA GLY A 166 -5.03 -1.52 2.64
C GLY A 166 -5.84 -0.37 3.26
N THR A 167 -5.98 -0.38 4.59
CA THR A 167 -6.56 0.68 5.42
C THR A 167 -8.02 1.06 5.09
N GLY A 168 -8.64 0.40 4.11
CA GLY A 168 -9.97 0.75 3.61
C GLY A 168 -9.97 1.84 2.52
N TYR A 169 -8.83 2.07 1.85
CA TYR A 169 -8.74 2.96 0.70
C TYR A 169 -9.34 2.34 -0.58
N LEU A 170 -9.32 3.04 -1.70
CA LEU A 170 -10.13 2.72 -2.88
C LEU A 170 -9.99 1.27 -3.34
N LEU A 171 -8.76 0.75 -3.47
CA LEU A 171 -8.56 -0.63 -3.93
C LEU A 171 -9.14 -1.65 -2.94
N ALA A 172 -9.01 -1.41 -1.63
CA ALA A 172 -9.64 -2.23 -0.59
C ALA A 172 -11.16 -2.09 -0.59
N GLN A 173 -11.70 -0.87 -0.84
CA GLN A 173 -13.14 -0.64 -0.93
C GLN A 173 -13.79 -1.49 -2.01
N PHE A 174 -13.11 -1.74 -3.14
CA PHE A 174 -13.64 -2.63 -4.17
C PHE A 174 -13.73 -4.09 -3.72
N VAL A 175 -12.80 -4.53 -2.87
CA VAL A 175 -12.74 -5.94 -2.42
C VAL A 175 -13.71 -6.21 -1.28
N SER A 176 -13.95 -5.24 -0.43
CA SER A 176 -14.83 -5.37 0.75
C SER A 176 -16.30 -5.54 0.38
N PRO A 177 -17.01 -6.54 0.92
CA PRO A 177 -18.47 -6.67 0.72
C PRO A 177 -19.24 -5.53 1.39
N ARG A 178 -18.68 -4.93 2.46
CA ARG A 178 -19.26 -3.81 3.18
C ARG A 178 -19.34 -2.55 2.31
N THR A 179 -18.28 -2.25 1.57
CA THR A 179 -18.14 -0.98 0.83
C THR A 179 -18.40 -1.11 -0.65
N ASN A 180 -18.40 -2.33 -1.19
CA ASN A 180 -18.73 -2.61 -2.59
C ASN A 180 -20.09 -3.29 -2.69
N GLN A 181 -21.13 -2.50 -2.85
CA GLN A 181 -22.52 -2.92 -3.05
C GLN A 181 -22.94 -2.84 -4.52
N ARG A 182 -21.98 -2.92 -5.45
CA ARG A 182 -22.25 -2.91 -6.89
C ARG A 182 -22.95 -4.18 -7.34
N THR A 183 -23.82 -4.03 -8.33
CA THR A 183 -24.56 -5.14 -8.96
C THR A 183 -24.04 -5.48 -10.37
N ASP A 184 -23.00 -4.77 -10.83
CA ASP A 184 -22.34 -5.03 -12.11
C ASP A 184 -21.17 -6.03 -11.98
N ALA A 185 -20.40 -6.20 -13.06
CA ALA A 185 -19.26 -7.13 -13.12
C ALA A 185 -18.13 -6.87 -12.10
N TYR A 186 -18.21 -5.79 -11.31
CA TYR A 186 -17.23 -5.41 -10.28
C TYR A 186 -17.77 -5.56 -8.86
N GLY A 187 -18.99 -6.11 -8.67
CA GLY A 187 -19.63 -6.30 -7.37
C GLY A 187 -20.19 -7.70 -7.17
N GLY A 188 -20.79 -7.96 -6.00
CA GLY A 188 -21.34 -9.27 -5.62
C GLY A 188 -20.25 -10.26 -5.23
N PRO A 189 -20.07 -11.41 -5.91
CA PRO A 189 -19.08 -12.43 -5.57
C PRO A 189 -17.65 -11.88 -5.48
N ILE A 190 -16.81 -12.51 -4.64
CA ILE A 190 -15.43 -12.06 -4.42
C ILE A 190 -14.61 -12.00 -5.71
N GLU A 191 -14.84 -12.90 -6.66
CA GLU A 191 -14.21 -12.95 -7.97
C GLU A 191 -14.48 -11.66 -8.77
N ASN A 192 -15.66 -11.07 -8.65
CA ASN A 192 -15.99 -9.80 -9.26
C ASN A 192 -15.36 -8.62 -8.50
N ARG A 193 -15.44 -8.64 -7.17
CA ARG A 193 -14.91 -7.58 -6.31
C ARG A 193 -13.39 -7.42 -6.43
N THR A 194 -12.67 -8.49 -6.79
CA THR A 194 -11.22 -8.47 -6.98
C THR A 194 -10.78 -7.99 -8.38
N LYS A 195 -11.68 -7.89 -9.36
CA LYS A 195 -11.34 -7.49 -10.73
C LYS A 195 -10.66 -6.13 -10.81
N PHE A 196 -11.23 -5.10 -10.17
CA PHE A 196 -10.69 -3.75 -10.28
C PHE A 196 -9.24 -3.62 -9.75
N PRO A 197 -8.89 -4.08 -8.53
CA PRO A 197 -7.50 -4.03 -8.07
C PRO A 197 -6.54 -4.87 -8.92
N ILE A 198 -6.98 -6.00 -9.46
CA ILE A 198 -6.17 -6.83 -10.37
C ILE A 198 -5.92 -6.10 -11.70
N GLU A 199 -6.94 -5.48 -12.29
CA GLU A 199 -6.81 -4.66 -13.50
C GLU A 199 -5.91 -3.44 -13.30
N VAL A 200 -5.94 -2.82 -12.10
CA VAL A 200 -5.00 -1.75 -11.73
C VAL A 200 -3.57 -2.28 -11.73
N LEU A 201 -3.30 -3.41 -11.07
CA LEU A 201 -1.96 -4.02 -11.06
C LEU A 201 -1.48 -4.32 -12.49
N LYS A 202 -2.32 -4.98 -13.28
CA LYS A 202 -2.00 -5.30 -14.67
C LYS A 202 -1.66 -4.04 -15.48
N ARG A 203 -2.52 -3.02 -15.42
CA ARG A 203 -2.30 -1.75 -16.12
C ARG A 203 -1.00 -1.06 -15.70
N VAL A 204 -0.69 -1.07 -14.41
CA VAL A 204 0.58 -0.51 -13.89
C VAL A 204 1.75 -1.27 -14.46
N LYS A 205 1.77 -2.60 -14.37
CA LYS A 205 2.86 -3.45 -14.89
C LYS A 205 3.05 -3.29 -16.41
N ASP A 206 1.98 -3.28 -17.18
CA ASP A 206 2.02 -3.06 -18.63
C ASP A 206 2.67 -1.69 -18.97
N THR A 207 2.50 -0.69 -18.09
CA THR A 207 3.05 0.67 -18.30
C THR A 207 4.51 0.80 -17.86
N VAL A 208 4.90 0.16 -16.75
CA VAL A 208 6.25 0.34 -16.18
C VAL A 208 7.24 -0.76 -16.58
N GLY A 209 6.77 -1.84 -17.21
CA GLY A 209 7.59 -2.97 -17.65
C GLY A 209 8.26 -3.69 -16.48
N ASN A 210 9.59 -3.88 -16.56
CA ASN A 210 10.37 -4.61 -15.55
C ASN A 210 10.56 -3.87 -14.21
N PHE A 211 9.79 -2.81 -13.96
CA PHE A 211 9.83 -2.09 -12.69
C PHE A 211 8.98 -2.82 -11.65
N PRO A 212 9.53 -3.18 -10.47
CA PRO A 212 8.82 -3.99 -9.49
C PRO A 212 7.60 -3.27 -8.90
N VAL A 213 6.48 -3.98 -8.80
CA VAL A 213 5.21 -3.49 -8.27
C VAL A 213 4.76 -4.39 -7.13
N GLY A 214 4.81 -3.87 -5.89
CA GLY A 214 4.26 -4.53 -4.71
C GLY A 214 2.80 -4.15 -4.46
N TYR A 215 2.19 -4.82 -3.47
CA TYR A 215 0.82 -4.55 -3.08
C TYR A 215 0.66 -4.52 -1.55
N ARG A 216 0.20 -3.39 -0.99
CA ARG A 216 -0.24 -3.31 0.41
C ARG A 216 -1.61 -3.94 0.53
N PHE A 217 -1.71 -5.02 1.30
CA PHE A 217 -2.78 -6.01 1.21
C PHE A 217 -3.59 -6.07 2.50
N LEU A 218 -4.87 -5.74 2.42
CA LEU A 218 -5.82 -5.91 3.51
C LEU A 218 -6.26 -7.37 3.58
N VAL A 219 -5.86 -8.07 4.64
CA VAL A 219 -6.19 -9.48 4.84
C VAL A 219 -7.57 -9.64 5.47
N ASP A 220 -7.88 -8.81 6.46
CA ASP A 220 -9.14 -8.85 7.22
C ASP A 220 -9.49 -7.44 7.70
N GLU A 221 -10.72 -7.01 7.54
CA GLU A 221 -11.18 -5.69 7.99
C GLU A 221 -11.43 -5.63 9.49
N TRP A 222 -11.56 -6.79 10.14
CA TRP A 222 -11.97 -6.91 11.54
C TRP A 222 -13.32 -6.24 11.84
N LEU A 223 -14.22 -6.27 10.87
CA LEU A 223 -15.62 -5.82 10.96
C LEU A 223 -16.54 -7.00 10.68
N PRO A 224 -17.70 -7.12 11.33
CA PRO A 224 -18.61 -8.27 11.15
C PRO A 224 -19.01 -8.51 9.70
N ASP A 225 -19.33 -7.45 8.97
CA ASP A 225 -19.78 -7.41 7.58
C ASP A 225 -18.67 -7.08 6.58
N GLY A 226 -17.42 -6.97 7.05
CA GLY A 226 -16.25 -6.64 6.23
C GLY A 226 -15.57 -7.85 5.61
N LEU A 227 -14.56 -7.58 4.79
CA LEU A 227 -13.68 -8.58 4.16
C LEU A 227 -13.04 -9.49 5.21
N LYS A 228 -13.05 -10.78 4.95
CA LYS A 228 -12.43 -11.81 5.81
C LYS A 228 -11.22 -12.43 5.14
N ALA A 229 -10.30 -12.93 5.96
CA ALA A 229 -9.05 -13.55 5.50
C ALA A 229 -9.27 -14.66 4.44
N LYS A 230 -10.34 -15.45 4.56
CA LYS A 230 -10.67 -16.50 3.58
C LYS A 230 -10.96 -15.94 2.19
N GLU A 231 -11.69 -14.83 2.11
CA GLU A 231 -12.02 -14.18 0.83
C GLU A 231 -10.81 -13.44 0.25
N SER A 232 -10.00 -12.78 1.10
CA SER A 232 -8.84 -12.03 0.64
C SER A 232 -7.81 -12.90 -0.10
N ILE A 233 -7.75 -14.21 0.18
CA ILE A 233 -6.87 -15.15 -0.53
C ILE A 233 -7.20 -15.22 -2.03
N VAL A 234 -8.44 -15.01 -2.44
CA VAL A 234 -8.82 -14.95 -3.88
C VAL A 234 -8.07 -13.79 -4.55
N LEU A 235 -8.06 -12.61 -3.93
CA LEU A 235 -7.27 -11.47 -4.41
C LEU A 235 -5.77 -11.79 -4.43
N ALA A 236 -5.22 -12.38 -3.35
CA ALA A 236 -3.79 -12.66 -3.25
C ALA A 236 -3.31 -13.54 -4.42
N LYS A 237 -4.06 -14.60 -4.75
CA LYS A 237 -3.78 -15.47 -5.90
C LYS A 237 -3.94 -14.75 -7.24
N GLY A 238 -4.92 -13.87 -7.39
CA GLY A 238 -5.10 -13.04 -8.57
C GLY A 238 -3.92 -12.08 -8.78
N LEU A 239 -3.45 -11.42 -7.72
CA LEU A 239 -2.27 -10.55 -7.77
C LEU A 239 -0.99 -11.31 -8.11
N GLU A 240 -0.81 -12.52 -7.56
CA GLU A 240 0.31 -13.39 -7.90
C GLU A 240 0.31 -13.78 -9.37
N LYS A 241 -0.85 -14.19 -9.91
CA LYS A 241 -1.02 -14.53 -11.33
C LYS A 241 -0.64 -13.37 -12.26
N GLU A 242 -0.96 -12.14 -11.87
CA GLU A 242 -0.56 -10.93 -12.60
C GLU A 242 0.88 -10.48 -12.29
N GLY A 243 1.64 -11.26 -11.52
CA GLY A 243 3.08 -11.05 -11.29
C GLY A 243 3.38 -9.90 -10.34
N VAL A 244 2.64 -9.77 -9.24
CA VAL A 244 3.00 -8.86 -8.15
C VAL A 244 4.38 -9.22 -7.58
N ALA A 245 5.24 -8.23 -7.34
CA ALA A 245 6.60 -8.47 -6.82
C ALA A 245 6.60 -9.01 -5.39
N TYR A 246 5.69 -8.54 -4.55
CA TYR A 246 5.48 -8.98 -3.16
C TYR A 246 4.11 -8.53 -2.66
N ILE A 247 3.66 -9.14 -1.58
CA ILE A 247 2.46 -8.76 -0.83
C ILE A 247 2.86 -8.30 0.57
N SER A 248 2.52 -7.04 0.92
CA SER A 248 2.76 -6.46 2.24
C SER A 248 1.45 -6.46 3.04
N THR A 249 1.34 -7.34 4.04
CA THR A 249 0.07 -7.61 4.72
C THR A 249 -0.27 -6.63 5.83
N MET A 250 -1.56 -6.38 6.01
CA MET A 250 -2.14 -5.68 7.15
C MET A 250 -3.55 -6.17 7.46
N GLY A 251 -4.05 -5.84 8.65
CA GLY A 251 -5.45 -6.02 9.04
C GLY A 251 -6.03 -4.72 9.58
N GLY A 252 -7.35 -4.59 9.47
CA GLY A 252 -8.10 -3.43 9.94
C GLY A 252 -8.20 -2.27 8.96
N THR A 253 -9.22 -1.46 9.18
CA THR A 253 -9.52 -0.24 8.44
C THR A 253 -9.69 0.92 9.43
N TYR A 254 -9.84 2.15 8.95
CA TYR A 254 -10.15 3.30 9.81
C TYR A 254 -11.36 3.07 10.71
N GLU A 255 -12.35 2.30 10.26
CA GLU A 255 -13.56 2.01 11.04
C GLU A 255 -13.30 0.99 12.16
N SER A 256 -12.44 0.00 11.93
CA SER A 256 -12.12 -1.01 12.94
C SER A 256 -11.01 -0.61 13.92
N PHE A 257 -10.11 0.30 13.54
CA PHE A 257 -8.98 0.70 14.41
C PHE A 257 -9.39 1.31 15.74
N PHE A 258 -10.59 1.89 15.82
CA PHE A 258 -11.12 2.50 17.05
C PHE A 258 -11.96 1.54 17.89
N LEU A 259 -12.18 0.31 17.45
CA LEU A 259 -12.87 -0.71 18.23
C LEU A 259 -12.03 -1.14 19.44
N PRO A 260 -12.56 -1.21 20.65
CA PRO A 260 -11.80 -1.54 21.87
C PRO A 260 -11.04 -2.85 21.78
N GLU A 261 -11.62 -3.90 21.18
CA GLU A 261 -11.01 -5.19 20.97
C GLU A 261 -9.80 -5.12 20.01
N ILE A 262 -9.85 -4.24 18.99
CA ILE A 262 -8.75 -4.05 18.04
C ILE A 262 -7.65 -3.20 18.67
N ILE A 263 -7.99 -2.18 19.45
CA ILE A 263 -7.02 -1.40 20.24
C ILE A 263 -6.26 -2.35 21.18
N ASN A 264 -6.97 -3.23 21.89
CA ASN A 264 -6.34 -4.19 22.79
C ASN A 264 -5.48 -5.23 22.05
N LYS A 265 -5.93 -5.72 20.91
CA LYS A 265 -5.18 -6.62 20.02
C LYS A 265 -3.88 -5.96 19.55
N ALA A 266 -3.94 -4.69 19.15
CA ALA A 266 -2.79 -3.93 18.64
C ALA A 266 -1.71 -3.63 19.70
N LYS A 267 -2.01 -3.78 21.00
CA LYS A 267 -1.00 -3.70 22.07
C LYS A 267 -0.02 -4.88 22.05
N LYS A 268 -0.40 -6.01 21.47
CA LYS A 268 0.41 -7.24 21.45
C LYS A 268 1.49 -7.18 20.35
N PRO A 269 2.77 -7.42 20.66
CA PRO A 269 3.80 -7.52 19.63
C PRO A 269 3.47 -8.63 18.61
N GLY A 270 3.65 -8.32 17.32
CA GLY A 270 3.41 -9.30 16.25
C GLY A 270 1.92 -9.59 15.96
N TYR A 271 0.98 -8.75 16.38
CA TYR A 271 -0.47 -9.01 16.32
C TYR A 271 -1.03 -9.26 14.90
N MET A 272 -0.29 -8.91 13.85
CA MET A 272 -0.69 -9.18 12.46
C MET A 272 0.13 -10.32 11.80
N VAL A 273 1.09 -10.93 12.50
CA VAL A 273 1.96 -11.96 11.89
C VAL A 273 1.16 -13.16 11.41
N SER A 274 0.11 -13.56 12.13
CA SER A 274 -0.79 -14.65 11.70
C SER A 274 -1.47 -14.37 10.36
N LEU A 275 -1.83 -13.12 10.08
CA LEU A 275 -2.40 -12.71 8.79
C LEU A 275 -1.37 -12.89 7.66
N ALA A 276 -0.12 -12.48 7.89
CA ALA A 276 0.97 -12.70 6.93
C ALA A 276 1.22 -14.20 6.68
N ALA A 277 1.21 -15.00 7.72
CA ALA A 277 1.35 -16.46 7.61
C ALA A 277 0.21 -17.10 6.78
N THR A 278 -1.04 -16.64 6.97
CA THR A 278 -2.19 -17.09 6.16
C THR A 278 -2.00 -16.80 4.69
N VAL A 279 -1.59 -15.57 4.34
CA VAL A 279 -1.33 -15.19 2.94
C VAL A 279 -0.13 -15.97 2.40
N LYS A 280 0.98 -16.09 3.17
CA LYS A 280 2.18 -16.80 2.70
C LYS A 280 1.94 -18.28 2.40
N LYS A 281 1.02 -18.94 3.10
CA LYS A 281 0.61 -20.33 2.79
C LYS A 281 -0.13 -20.44 1.45
N ALA A 282 -0.72 -19.36 0.96
CA ALA A 282 -1.56 -19.37 -0.23
C ALA A 282 -0.84 -18.90 -1.52
N VAL A 283 0.34 -18.25 -1.38
CA VAL A 283 1.09 -17.68 -2.51
C VAL A 283 2.59 -17.99 -2.43
N GLY A 284 3.24 -18.09 -3.59
CA GLY A 284 4.69 -18.29 -3.73
C GLY A 284 5.50 -17.00 -3.58
N VAL A 285 4.93 -15.83 -3.90
CA VAL A 285 5.62 -14.55 -3.83
C VAL A 285 6.08 -14.19 -2.42
N PRO A 286 7.11 -13.34 -2.26
CA PRO A 286 7.50 -12.81 -0.95
C PRO A 286 6.33 -12.12 -0.24
N VAL A 287 6.21 -12.34 1.08
CA VAL A 287 5.20 -11.70 1.94
C VAL A 287 5.91 -10.91 3.02
N ILE A 288 5.55 -9.63 3.16
CA ILE A 288 6.05 -8.74 4.21
C ILE A 288 5.04 -8.75 5.34
N ALA A 289 5.51 -9.12 6.53
CA ALA A 289 4.75 -9.04 7.78
C ALA A 289 5.03 -7.71 8.47
N ALA A 290 3.99 -7.13 9.08
CA ALA A 290 4.07 -5.95 9.93
C ALA A 290 3.24 -6.20 11.20
N GLY A 291 3.19 -5.23 12.11
CA GLY A 291 2.32 -5.30 13.29
C GLY A 291 3.10 -5.35 14.59
N ARG A 292 3.75 -4.23 14.96
CA ARG A 292 4.45 -4.07 16.24
C ARG A 292 5.54 -5.14 16.47
N ILE A 293 6.34 -5.41 15.45
CA ILE A 293 7.54 -6.25 15.55
C ILE A 293 8.63 -5.37 16.17
N SER A 294 8.80 -5.44 17.49
CA SER A 294 9.58 -4.47 18.28
C SER A 294 10.94 -5.00 18.71
N THR A 295 11.24 -6.27 18.48
CA THR A 295 12.53 -6.87 18.82
C THR A 295 13.00 -7.83 17.74
N PRO A 296 14.32 -8.04 17.58
CA PRO A 296 14.84 -9.04 16.63
C PRO A 296 14.37 -10.46 16.91
N ALA A 297 14.10 -10.80 18.18
CA ALA A 297 13.57 -12.11 18.55
C ALA A 297 12.12 -12.36 18.10
N LYS A 298 11.38 -11.25 17.81
CA LYS A 298 10.00 -11.33 17.27
C LYS A 298 9.99 -11.31 15.74
N ALA A 299 11.05 -10.86 15.10
CA ALA A 299 11.22 -10.82 13.66
C ALA A 299 11.75 -12.16 13.12
#